data_0bff3cc4a3945e2c11db5f0efac86425
#
_entry.id   0bff3cc4a3945e2c11db5f0efac86425
#
_cell.length_a   1.000
_cell.length_b   1.000
_cell.length_c   1.000
_cell.angle_alpha   90.00
_cell.angle_beta   90.00
_cell.angle_gamma   90.00
#
_symmetry.space_group_name_H-M   'P 1'
#
loop_
_entity.id
_entity.type
_entity.pdbx_description
1 polymer ?
#
loop_
_entity_poly.entity_id
_entity_poly.type
_entity_poly.pdbx_seq_one_letter_code
_entity_poly.pdbx_strand_id
1 'polypeptide(L)'
;LYKSTVIEDKQGLTGYRFVMFYNAKQEGIWVERIGMAGSNDMICWSRIGDAPVIDNGIDQEFNISGDPQLLRYDDLWVMNYFVCREGKAFDTFACSKDLFHWTKWNGEPLIEAGEDYDKTYAHKPWILMENGRVYHFYCAVSGNRRGLALAVSRP
;
A
#
# COMPACT_ATOMS: atom_id res chain seq x y z
N LEU A 1 5.72 9.74 9.78
CA LEU A 1 5.60 8.35 9.30
C LEU A 1 4.37 7.69 9.88
N TYR A 2 3.72 6.88 9.08
CA TYR A 2 2.55 6.11 9.48
C TYR A 2 2.87 4.61 9.35
N LYS A 3 1.98 3.86 8.72
CA LYS A 3 2.13 2.43 8.56
C LYS A 3 3.25 2.07 7.58
N SER A 4 3.92 0.96 7.83
CA SER A 4 4.99 0.44 7.00
C SER A 4 4.92 -1.08 6.87
N THR A 5 5.56 -1.59 5.85
CA THR A 5 5.88 -3.01 5.67
C THR A 5 7.39 -3.14 5.48
N VAL A 6 7.97 -4.22 6.02
CA VAL A 6 9.38 -4.54 5.87
C VAL A 6 9.51 -5.90 5.20
N ILE A 7 10.38 -5.98 4.22
CA ILE A 7 10.74 -7.22 3.53
C ILE A 7 12.23 -7.49 3.67
N GLU A 8 12.65 -8.74 3.57
CA GLU A 8 14.05 -9.11 3.37
C GLU A 8 14.35 -9.14 1.87
N ASP A 9 15.30 -8.33 1.44
CA ASP A 9 15.77 -8.28 0.04
C ASP A 9 16.80 -9.40 -0.24
N LYS A 10 16.31 -10.62 -0.35
CA LYS A 10 17.15 -11.80 -0.62
C LYS A 10 17.84 -11.77 -1.98
N GLN A 11 17.40 -10.93 -2.89
CA GLN A 11 17.97 -10.79 -4.23
C GLN A 11 19.05 -9.72 -4.31
N GLY A 12 19.20 -8.89 -3.25
CA GLY A 12 20.18 -7.80 -3.21
C GLY A 12 19.87 -6.65 -4.19
N LEU A 13 18.60 -6.46 -4.53
CA LEU A 13 18.15 -5.45 -5.51
C LEU A 13 18.48 -4.03 -5.08
N THR A 14 18.40 -3.77 -3.76
CA THR A 14 18.56 -2.43 -3.20
C THR A 14 19.92 -2.17 -2.58
N GLY A 15 20.74 -3.22 -2.42
CA GLY A 15 22.01 -3.14 -1.68
C GLY A 15 21.87 -3.18 -0.16
N TYR A 16 20.65 -3.31 0.37
CA TYR A 16 20.36 -3.50 1.78
C TYR A 16 19.73 -4.87 2.03
N ARG A 17 19.96 -5.43 3.21
CA ARG A 17 19.33 -6.70 3.59
C ARG A 17 17.83 -6.57 3.82
N PHE A 18 17.39 -5.47 4.43
CA PHE A 18 15.99 -5.20 4.72
C PHE A 18 15.54 -3.92 4.02
N VAL A 19 14.33 -3.94 3.51
CA VAL A 19 13.72 -2.80 2.84
C VAL A 19 12.36 -2.51 3.47
N MET A 20 12.16 -1.26 3.86
CA MET A 20 10.91 -0.76 4.40
C MET A 20 10.22 0.10 3.37
N PHE A 21 8.95 -0.19 3.11
CA PHE A 21 8.06 0.73 2.41
C PHE A 21 7.12 1.36 3.44
N TYR A 22 7.01 2.67 3.39
CA TYR A 22 6.29 3.43 4.42
C TYR A 22 5.51 4.57 3.78
N ASN A 23 4.35 4.91 4.34
CA ASN A 23 3.71 6.16 3.98
C ASN A 23 4.16 7.30 4.89
N ALA A 24 4.41 8.45 4.27
CA ALA A 24 4.80 9.67 4.93
C ALA A 24 3.95 10.82 4.45
N LYS A 25 3.60 11.69 5.38
CA LYS A 25 2.88 12.93 5.10
C LYS A 25 3.88 14.01 4.69
N GLN A 26 3.54 14.76 3.67
CA GLN A 26 4.26 15.95 3.31
C GLN A 26 3.90 17.07 4.30
N GLU A 27 4.91 17.84 4.73
CA GLU A 27 4.70 18.94 5.67
C GLU A 27 3.85 20.06 5.03
N GLY A 28 2.92 20.59 5.80
CA GLY A 28 2.07 21.71 5.40
C GLY A 28 0.85 21.36 4.55
N ILE A 29 0.74 20.14 4.02
CA ILE A 29 -0.40 19.68 3.21
C ILE A 29 -0.85 18.27 3.59
N TRP A 30 -2.09 17.92 3.23
CA TRP A 30 -2.65 16.58 3.46
C TRP A 30 -2.34 15.61 2.31
N VAL A 31 -1.06 15.53 1.99
CA VAL A 31 -0.57 14.65 0.94
C VAL A 31 0.30 13.58 1.56
N GLU A 32 -0.04 12.31 1.33
CA GLU A 32 0.76 11.17 1.76
C GLU A 32 1.23 10.37 0.55
N ARG A 33 2.45 9.89 0.62
CA ARG A 33 3.13 9.12 -0.42
C ARG A 33 3.82 7.92 0.20
N ILE A 34 4.12 6.92 -0.63
CA ILE A 34 4.89 5.76 -0.21
C ILE A 34 6.35 5.97 -0.59
N GLY A 35 7.21 6.00 0.43
CA GLY A 35 8.65 6.05 0.29
C GLY A 35 9.32 4.73 0.61
N MET A 36 10.64 4.66 0.43
CA MET A 36 11.46 3.49 0.66
C MET A 36 12.67 3.81 1.53
N ALA A 37 13.04 2.89 2.43
CA ALA A 37 14.25 2.96 3.25
C ALA A 37 14.90 1.57 3.34
N GLY A 38 16.22 1.54 3.47
CA GLY A 38 17.01 0.33 3.59
C GLY A 38 17.72 0.23 4.93
N SER A 39 17.95 -1.00 5.40
CA SER A 39 18.70 -1.32 6.60
C SER A 39 19.39 -2.67 6.49
N ASN A 40 20.54 -2.82 7.19
CA ASN A 40 21.21 -4.11 7.30
C ASN A 40 21.01 -4.77 8.67
N ASP A 41 20.45 -4.04 9.65
CA ASP A 41 20.31 -4.46 11.04
C ASP A 41 18.88 -4.28 11.62
N MET A 42 17.93 -3.73 10.81
CA MET A 42 16.56 -3.35 11.21
C MET A 42 16.50 -2.25 12.30
N ILE A 43 17.62 -1.64 12.66
CA ILE A 43 17.72 -0.57 13.66
C ILE A 43 18.05 0.75 12.98
N CYS A 44 19.13 0.76 12.19
CA CYS A 44 19.57 1.93 11.44
C CYS A 44 18.98 1.90 10.03
N TRP A 45 18.19 2.90 9.70
CA TRP A 45 17.50 3.01 8.41
C TRP A 45 17.99 4.21 7.61
N SER A 46 18.29 3.99 6.35
CA SER A 46 18.65 5.03 5.39
C SER A 46 17.58 5.15 4.34
N ARG A 47 17.13 6.37 4.04
CA ARG A 47 16.18 6.60 2.96
C ARG A 47 16.80 6.19 1.62
N ILE A 48 16.03 5.52 0.78
CA ILE A 48 16.41 5.15 -0.58
C ILE A 48 15.64 6.07 -1.55
N GLY A 49 16.38 6.79 -2.38
CA GLY A 49 15.83 7.71 -3.36
C GLY A 49 15.33 9.04 -2.79
N ASP A 50 15.15 10.02 -3.66
CA ASP A 50 14.72 11.39 -3.32
C ASP A 50 13.24 11.64 -3.57
N ALA A 51 12.60 10.75 -4.34
CA ALA A 51 11.18 10.77 -4.67
C ALA A 51 10.42 9.60 -4.02
N PRO A 52 9.09 9.70 -3.85
CA PRO A 52 8.28 8.57 -3.47
C PRO A 52 8.29 7.47 -4.55
N VAL A 53 8.20 6.21 -4.13
CA VAL A 53 8.10 5.06 -5.05
C VAL A 53 6.67 4.91 -5.59
N ILE A 54 5.67 5.29 -4.82
CA ILE A 54 4.29 5.45 -5.26
C ILE A 54 3.88 6.90 -5.05
N ASP A 55 3.67 7.58 -6.16
CA ASP A 55 3.18 8.93 -6.24
C ASP A 55 1.71 8.93 -6.68
N ASN A 56 0.93 9.89 -6.23
CA ASN A 56 -0.47 10.08 -6.63
C ASN A 56 -0.60 10.75 -8.00
N GLY A 57 0.51 11.21 -8.58
CA GLY A 57 0.56 11.82 -9.91
C GLY A 57 0.02 13.24 -10.01
N ILE A 58 -0.58 13.79 -8.95
CA ILE A 58 -1.13 15.15 -8.90
C ILE A 58 -0.90 15.71 -7.51
N ASP A 59 -0.30 16.89 -7.43
CA ASP A 59 -0.17 17.66 -6.20
C ASP A 59 -1.52 18.28 -5.81
N GLN A 60 -2.45 17.43 -5.42
CA GLN A 60 -3.74 17.88 -4.91
C GLN A 60 -3.81 17.64 -3.42
N GLU A 61 -4.32 18.62 -2.72
CA GLU A 61 -4.69 18.54 -1.32
C GLU A 61 -5.57 17.31 -1.07
N PHE A 62 -5.30 16.56 0.01
CA PHE A 62 -6.00 15.34 0.40
C PHE A 62 -5.79 14.09 -0.47
N ASN A 63 -4.71 14.03 -1.21
CA ASN A 63 -4.35 12.81 -1.94
C ASN A 63 -3.42 11.92 -1.11
N ILE A 64 -3.84 10.70 -0.88
CA ILE A 64 -3.12 9.70 -0.08
C ILE A 64 -2.85 8.46 -0.92
N SER A 65 -1.61 8.00 -0.90
CA SER A 65 -1.24 6.60 -1.16
C SER A 65 -0.57 6.08 0.11
N GLY A 66 -1.11 5.03 0.71
CA GLY A 66 -0.65 4.61 2.03
C GLY A 66 -0.92 3.17 2.38
N ASP A 67 -0.44 2.79 3.56
CA ASP A 67 -0.56 1.47 4.17
C ASP A 67 -0.07 0.35 3.24
N PRO A 68 1.18 0.42 2.71
CA PRO A 68 1.68 -0.56 1.78
C PRO A 68 1.84 -1.93 2.44
N GLN A 69 1.42 -2.97 1.73
CA GLN A 69 1.75 -4.36 2.01
C GLN A 69 2.44 -4.96 0.80
N LEU A 70 3.62 -5.52 0.97
CA LEU A 70 4.34 -6.20 -0.11
C LEU A 70 4.19 -7.70 -0.02
N LEU A 71 3.87 -8.29 -1.16
CA LEU A 71 3.84 -9.72 -1.39
C LEU A 71 4.77 -10.07 -2.56
N ARG A 72 5.37 -11.26 -2.50
CA ARG A 72 6.10 -11.83 -3.63
C ARG A 72 5.19 -12.83 -4.34
N TYR A 73 5.02 -12.65 -5.63
CA TYR A 73 4.30 -13.56 -6.49
C TYR A 73 5.18 -13.93 -7.69
N ASP A 74 5.72 -15.12 -7.67
CA ASP A 74 6.75 -15.58 -8.62
C ASP A 74 7.93 -14.60 -8.73
N ASP A 75 8.11 -13.97 -9.88
CA ASP A 75 9.15 -12.98 -10.16
C ASP A 75 8.71 -11.53 -9.95
N LEU A 76 7.46 -11.31 -9.53
CA LEU A 76 6.89 -9.99 -9.29
C LEU A 76 6.77 -9.67 -7.80
N TRP A 77 7.11 -8.45 -7.45
CA TRP A 77 6.67 -7.80 -6.23
C TRP A 77 5.32 -7.15 -6.48
N VAL A 78 4.38 -7.42 -5.60
CA VAL A 78 3.05 -6.81 -5.62
C VAL A 78 2.90 -5.98 -4.35
N MET A 79 2.72 -4.68 -4.52
CA MET A 79 2.42 -3.76 -3.43
C MET A 79 0.92 -3.48 -3.43
N ASN A 80 0.21 -3.98 -2.42
CA ASN A 80 -1.16 -3.59 -2.15
C ASN A 80 -1.15 -2.33 -1.27
N TYR A 81 -1.95 -1.34 -1.61
CA TYR A 81 -2.03 -0.08 -0.89
C TYR A 81 -3.40 0.55 -1.10
N PHE A 82 -3.75 1.51 -0.25
CA PHE A 82 -4.96 2.29 -0.48
C PHE A 82 -4.66 3.65 -1.09
N VAL A 83 -5.63 4.16 -1.80
CA VAL A 83 -5.66 5.53 -2.31
C VAL A 83 -6.84 6.26 -1.67
N CYS A 84 -6.60 7.51 -1.24
CA CYS A 84 -7.69 8.43 -0.90
C CYS A 84 -7.59 9.64 -1.82
N ARG A 85 -8.64 9.86 -2.58
CA ARG A 85 -8.72 10.93 -3.56
C ARG A 85 -10.17 11.41 -3.65
N GLU A 86 -10.37 12.75 -3.65
CA GLU A 86 -11.70 13.37 -3.79
C GLU A 86 -12.74 12.85 -2.76
N GLY A 87 -12.28 12.60 -1.54
CA GLY A 87 -13.15 12.09 -0.46
C GLY A 87 -13.53 10.62 -0.56
N LYS A 88 -12.98 9.88 -1.53
CA LYS A 88 -13.13 8.43 -1.68
C LYS A 88 -11.86 7.71 -1.29
N ALA A 89 -11.99 6.56 -0.64
CA ALA A 89 -10.86 5.69 -0.34
C ALA A 89 -11.15 4.28 -0.83
N PHE A 90 -10.16 3.68 -1.50
CA PHE A 90 -10.25 2.35 -2.08
C PHE A 90 -8.89 1.66 -2.07
N ASP A 91 -8.90 0.34 -2.15
CA ASP A 91 -7.69 -0.47 -2.22
C ASP A 91 -7.32 -0.79 -3.68
N THR A 92 -6.03 -0.72 -3.96
CA THR A 92 -5.45 -1.00 -5.27
C THR A 92 -4.07 -1.63 -5.13
N PHE A 93 -3.36 -1.85 -6.24
CA PHE A 93 -2.01 -2.40 -6.21
C PHE A 93 -1.11 -1.82 -7.30
N ALA A 94 0.18 -2.07 -7.15
CA ALA A 94 1.19 -1.86 -8.16
C ALA A 94 2.14 -3.05 -8.19
N CYS A 95 2.78 -3.29 -9.34
CA CYS A 95 3.73 -4.36 -9.54
C CYS A 95 5.12 -3.82 -9.88
N SER A 96 6.17 -4.53 -9.42
CA SER A 96 7.57 -4.23 -9.70
C SER A 96 8.40 -5.50 -9.82
N LYS A 97 9.47 -5.44 -10.62
CA LYS A 97 10.51 -6.48 -10.70
C LYS A 97 11.76 -6.14 -9.88
N ASP A 98 11.94 -4.87 -9.57
CA ASP A 98 13.19 -4.34 -9.02
C ASP A 98 13.02 -3.51 -7.74
N LEU A 99 11.80 -3.39 -7.21
CA LEU A 99 11.42 -2.58 -6.05
C LEU A 99 11.49 -1.05 -6.26
N PHE A 100 12.04 -0.59 -7.38
CA PHE A 100 12.20 0.84 -7.69
C PHE A 100 11.17 1.34 -8.68
N HIS A 101 10.92 0.56 -9.75
CA HIS A 101 9.98 0.93 -10.81
C HIS A 101 8.67 0.20 -10.63
N TRP A 102 7.61 0.95 -10.34
CA TRP A 102 6.29 0.42 -10.04
C TRP A 102 5.29 0.76 -11.14
N THR A 103 4.68 -0.28 -11.70
CA THR A 103 3.54 -0.13 -12.61
C THR A 103 2.25 -0.21 -11.79
N LYS A 104 1.55 0.90 -11.68
CA LYS A 104 0.27 0.98 -10.96
C LYS A 104 -0.84 0.30 -11.78
N TRP A 105 -1.73 -0.39 -11.09
CA TRP A 105 -2.97 -0.86 -11.67
C TRP A 105 -3.86 0.33 -12.05
N ASN A 106 -4.38 0.32 -13.27
CA ASN A 106 -5.22 1.38 -13.84
C ASN A 106 -6.67 0.92 -14.11
N GLY A 107 -7.03 -0.28 -13.68
CA GLY A 107 -8.40 -0.79 -13.75
C GLY A 107 -9.22 -0.39 -12.53
N GLU A 108 -10.35 -1.09 -12.35
CA GLU A 108 -11.23 -0.90 -11.21
C GLU A 108 -10.52 -1.16 -9.88
N PRO A 109 -10.92 -0.48 -8.80
CA PRO A 109 -10.44 -0.77 -7.46
C PRO A 109 -10.57 -2.25 -7.08
N LEU A 110 -9.64 -2.77 -6.29
CA LEU A 110 -9.77 -4.12 -5.73
C LEU A 110 -10.92 -4.18 -4.72
N ILE A 111 -11.02 -3.17 -3.90
CA ILE A 111 -12.08 -2.96 -2.91
C ILE A 111 -12.40 -1.47 -2.90
N GLU A 112 -13.67 -1.14 -2.95
CA GLU A 112 -14.20 0.21 -2.76
C GLU A 112 -15.44 0.19 -1.86
N ALA A 113 -15.80 1.35 -1.34
CA ALA A 113 -16.97 1.50 -0.50
C ALA A 113 -18.26 1.22 -1.28
N GLY A 114 -19.16 0.41 -0.74
CA GLY A 114 -20.40 0.03 -1.42
C GLY A 114 -21.46 -0.57 -0.50
N GLU A 115 -21.04 -1.15 0.60
CA GLU A 115 -21.93 -1.83 1.54
C GLU A 115 -22.36 -0.92 2.69
N ASP A 116 -23.39 -1.29 3.42
CA ASP A 116 -23.90 -0.50 4.56
C ASP A 116 -22.86 -0.29 5.66
N TYR A 117 -21.93 -1.22 5.81
CA TYR A 117 -20.90 -1.16 6.84
C TYR A 117 -19.64 -0.41 6.42
N ASP A 118 -19.44 -0.11 5.13
CA ASP A 118 -18.26 0.59 4.60
C ASP A 118 -18.57 1.80 3.72
N LYS A 119 -19.78 2.36 3.79
CA LYS A 119 -20.26 3.47 2.95
C LYS A 119 -19.34 4.67 2.83
N THR A 120 -18.49 4.91 3.85
CA THR A 120 -17.60 6.07 3.86
C THR A 120 -16.25 5.72 3.25
N TYR A 121 -15.62 4.63 3.72
CA TYR A 121 -14.32 4.18 3.23
C TYR A 121 -14.20 2.67 3.32
N ALA A 122 -13.66 2.07 2.26
CA ALA A 122 -13.10 0.73 2.24
C ALA A 122 -11.62 0.86 1.87
N HIS A 123 -10.69 0.64 2.82
CA HIS A 123 -9.29 0.99 2.65
C HIS A 123 -8.36 0.23 3.61
N LYS A 124 -7.03 0.40 3.44
CA LYS A 124 -5.99 -0.20 4.29
C LYS A 124 -5.92 -1.71 4.12
N PRO A 125 -5.48 -2.18 2.95
CA PRO A 125 -5.47 -3.57 2.59
C PRO A 125 -4.53 -4.40 3.45
N TRP A 126 -4.93 -5.66 3.69
CA TRP A 126 -4.05 -6.72 4.14
C TRP A 126 -4.46 -8.01 3.47
N ILE A 127 -3.59 -8.51 2.60
CA ILE A 127 -3.87 -9.64 1.73
C ILE A 127 -3.19 -10.89 2.29
N LEU A 128 -3.93 -11.99 2.38
CA LEU A 128 -3.40 -13.33 2.58
C LEU A 128 -3.81 -14.21 1.41
N MET A 129 -2.92 -15.11 1.02
CA MET A 129 -3.19 -16.11 -0.03
C MET A 129 -3.07 -17.49 0.58
N GLU A 130 -4.12 -18.27 0.48
CA GLU A 130 -4.17 -19.62 1.01
C GLU A 130 -5.00 -20.52 0.11
N ASN A 131 -4.45 -21.69 -0.28
CA ASN A 131 -5.12 -22.70 -1.11
C ASN A 131 -5.74 -22.12 -2.40
N GLY A 132 -5.01 -21.22 -3.10
CA GLY A 132 -5.44 -20.59 -4.34
C GLY A 132 -6.53 -19.53 -4.17
N ARG A 133 -6.86 -19.15 -2.95
CA ARG A 133 -7.79 -18.06 -2.64
C ARG A 133 -7.07 -16.85 -2.11
N VAL A 134 -7.59 -15.68 -2.43
CA VAL A 134 -7.17 -14.40 -1.89
C VAL A 134 -8.15 -13.98 -0.80
N TYR A 135 -7.64 -13.70 0.38
CA TYR A 135 -8.37 -13.14 1.51
C TYR A 135 -7.92 -11.69 1.68
N HIS A 136 -8.80 -10.76 1.35
CA HIS A 136 -8.53 -9.33 1.40
C HIS A 136 -9.21 -8.73 2.63
N PHE A 137 -8.46 -8.53 3.69
CA PHE A 137 -8.88 -7.81 4.88
C PHE A 137 -8.72 -6.31 4.63
N TYR A 138 -9.69 -5.54 5.06
CA TYR A 138 -9.64 -4.09 4.93
C TYR A 138 -10.37 -3.38 6.07
N CYS A 139 -10.09 -2.09 6.25
CA CYS A 139 -10.80 -1.25 7.19
C CYS A 139 -12.09 -0.73 6.55
N ALA A 140 -13.22 -1.16 7.08
CA ALA A 140 -14.54 -0.70 6.70
C ALA A 140 -14.99 0.45 7.60
N VAL A 141 -15.44 1.55 7.02
CA VAL A 141 -15.89 2.75 7.73
C VAL A 141 -17.26 3.20 7.22
N SER A 142 -18.21 3.38 8.13
CA SER A 142 -19.53 3.94 7.84
C SER A 142 -19.92 4.94 8.92
N GLY A 143 -19.84 6.24 8.60
CA GLY A 143 -19.99 7.31 9.56
C GLY A 143 -18.96 7.22 10.69
N ASN A 144 -19.44 7.08 11.93
CA ASN A 144 -18.58 6.94 13.12
C ASN A 144 -18.22 5.49 13.46
N ARG A 145 -18.66 4.52 12.67
CA ARG A 145 -18.39 3.09 12.91
C ARG A 145 -17.17 2.67 12.10
N ARG A 146 -16.32 1.86 12.74
CA ARG A 146 -15.15 1.24 12.08
C ARG A 146 -15.07 -0.23 12.46
N GLY A 147 -14.61 -1.04 11.50
CA GLY A 147 -14.38 -2.46 11.71
C GLY A 147 -13.43 -3.02 10.67
N LEU A 148 -13.08 -4.28 10.85
CA LEU A 148 -12.41 -5.07 9.83
C LEU A 148 -13.46 -5.79 9.01
N ALA A 149 -13.33 -5.73 7.70
CA ALA A 149 -14.12 -6.51 6.76
C ALA A 149 -13.22 -7.45 5.97
N LEU A 150 -13.80 -8.44 5.36
CA LEU A 150 -13.13 -9.47 4.59
C LEU A 150 -13.85 -9.69 3.26
N ALA A 151 -13.13 -9.55 2.17
CA ALA A 151 -13.51 -10.04 0.86
C ALA A 151 -12.69 -11.29 0.52
N VAL A 152 -13.31 -12.25 -0.15
CA VAL A 152 -12.65 -13.50 -0.56
C VAL A 152 -12.86 -13.71 -2.05
N SER A 153 -11.78 -14.01 -2.77
CA SER A 153 -11.88 -14.34 -4.20
C SER A 153 -12.72 -15.59 -4.40
N ARG A 154 -13.47 -15.61 -5.50
CA ARG A 154 -14.13 -16.83 -5.94
C ARG A 154 -13.07 -17.87 -6.36
N PRO A 155 -13.35 -19.17 -6.22
CA PRO A 155 -12.47 -20.22 -6.72
C PRO A 155 -12.25 -20.11 -8.22
#